data_9fcd80fc0e445caf8552698ca093cf8b
#
_entry.id   9fcd80fc0e445caf8552698ca093cf8b
#
_cell.length_a   1.000
_cell.length_b   1.000
_cell.length_c   1.000
_cell.angle_alpha   90.00
_cell.angle_beta   90.00
_cell.angle_gamma   90.00
#
_symmetry.space_group_name_H-M   'P 1'
#
loop_
_entity.id
_entity.type
_entity.pdbx_description
1 polymer ?
#
loop_
_entity_poly.entity_id
_entity_poly.type
_entity_poly.pdbx_seq_one_letter_code
_entity_poly.pdbx_strand_id
1 'polypeptide(L)'
;QALGARGYFHGDGPGEEGWKLEKVMPTITSRAVKYIQQQSKSREPFFLFFSTTSPHTPIVPLAAFQGTSQAGPYGDYIAQTDEAVGQIVTALKAAGIYEDTLLIVSSDNGPAPFMRELIQTHQHNPSGQLRGLKRDLLEGGHRVPFIASWPEGGIKDGRRVDATLSLTDLFATLAGIVQVPLADGTAEDSLDILPSLLTNESVRKELVYHASNGRLGLRQGDWAYLRKGGITPEPKWFKEMWKGDSIDAPGLLFHLSADLAQKNNLYDKHPERV
;
A
#
# COMPACT_ATOMS: atom_id res chain seq x y z
N GLN A 1 -23.50 5.41 12.22
CA GLN A 1 -23.31 6.18 10.96
C GLN A 1 -21.96 5.81 10.39
N ALA A 2 -21.91 5.46 9.10
CA ALA A 2 -20.66 5.12 8.43
C ALA A 2 -19.74 6.35 8.39
N LEU A 3 -18.51 6.23 8.91
CA LEU A 3 -17.49 7.27 8.79
C LEU A 3 -17.17 7.51 7.31
N GLY A 4 -17.23 8.75 6.87
CA GLY A 4 -16.92 9.13 5.49
C GLY A 4 -18.09 9.10 4.52
N ALA A 5 -19.32 8.92 4.97
CA ALA A 5 -20.54 9.00 4.15
C ALA A 5 -20.89 10.43 3.68
N ARG A 6 -19.88 11.30 3.51
CA ARG A 6 -20.10 12.61 2.88
C ARG A 6 -19.92 12.48 1.37
N GLY A 7 -21.05 12.21 0.68
CA GLY A 7 -21.36 12.77 -0.62
C GLY A 7 -20.51 12.46 -1.86
N TYR A 8 -19.52 11.58 -1.81
CA TYR A 8 -18.62 11.37 -2.96
C TYR A 8 -19.08 10.28 -3.95
N PHE A 9 -20.14 9.54 -3.66
CA PHE A 9 -20.57 8.40 -4.48
C PHE A 9 -22.10 8.32 -4.69
N HIS A 10 -22.79 9.43 -4.60
CA HIS A 10 -24.21 9.49 -4.93
C HIS A 10 -24.39 10.21 -6.27
N GLY A 11 -24.18 9.48 -7.37
CA GLY A 11 -24.72 9.86 -8.66
C GLY A 11 -25.98 9.05 -8.92
N ASP A 12 -26.99 9.66 -9.53
CA ASP A 12 -28.12 8.94 -10.09
C ASP A 12 -27.60 8.03 -11.20
N GLY A 13 -27.91 6.74 -11.13
CA GLY A 13 -27.45 5.76 -12.10
C GLY A 13 -28.04 4.38 -11.83
N PRO A 14 -27.86 3.43 -12.76
CA PRO A 14 -28.30 2.06 -12.56
C PRO A 14 -27.58 1.44 -11.37
N GLY A 15 -28.34 0.89 -10.45
CA GLY A 15 -27.85 0.16 -9.28
C GLY A 15 -28.49 -1.23 -9.18
N GLU A 16 -27.81 -2.15 -8.53
CA GLU A 16 -28.38 -3.47 -8.24
C GLU A 16 -29.37 -3.35 -7.09
N GLU A 17 -30.57 -3.91 -7.26
CA GLU A 17 -31.57 -3.94 -6.20
C GLU A 17 -31.04 -4.72 -4.99
N GLY A 18 -31.22 -4.14 -3.79
CA GLY A 18 -30.72 -4.74 -2.55
C GLY A 18 -29.21 -4.64 -2.32
N TRP A 19 -28.49 -3.80 -3.11
CA TRP A 19 -27.07 -3.51 -2.88
C TRP A 19 -26.81 -3.01 -1.46
N LYS A 20 -25.84 -3.63 -0.80
CA LYS A 20 -25.38 -3.26 0.55
C LYS A 20 -23.86 -3.22 0.59
N LEU A 21 -23.29 -2.08 0.93
CA LEU A 21 -21.84 -1.85 0.94
C LEU A 21 -21.10 -2.82 1.86
N GLU A 22 -21.67 -3.13 3.02
CA GLU A 22 -21.09 -4.09 3.97
C GLU A 22 -21.00 -5.52 3.42
N LYS A 23 -21.78 -5.85 2.38
CA LYS A 23 -21.74 -7.18 1.73
C LYS A 23 -20.67 -7.29 0.64
N VAL A 24 -20.06 -6.19 0.21
CA VAL A 24 -19.10 -6.22 -0.91
C VAL A 24 -17.88 -7.07 -0.56
N MET A 25 -17.21 -6.76 0.55
CA MET A 25 -16.01 -7.51 0.97
C MET A 25 -16.26 -9.01 1.12
N PRO A 26 -17.26 -9.48 1.89
CA PRO A 26 -17.50 -10.91 2.00
C PRO A 26 -17.87 -11.57 0.66
N THR A 27 -18.56 -10.85 -0.22
CA THR A 27 -18.92 -11.38 -1.55
C THR A 27 -17.70 -11.58 -2.43
N ILE A 28 -16.82 -10.56 -2.55
CA ILE A 28 -15.61 -10.68 -3.39
C ILE A 28 -14.62 -11.67 -2.80
N THR A 29 -14.49 -11.75 -1.46
CA THR A 29 -13.65 -12.75 -0.78
C THR A 29 -14.16 -14.17 -1.08
N SER A 30 -15.45 -14.41 -0.94
CA SER A 30 -16.05 -15.72 -1.29
C SER A 30 -15.83 -16.09 -2.76
N ARG A 31 -15.90 -15.13 -3.67
CA ARG A 31 -15.60 -15.36 -5.10
C ARG A 31 -14.13 -15.72 -5.33
N ALA A 32 -13.21 -15.00 -4.66
CA ALA A 32 -11.78 -15.29 -4.75
C ALA A 32 -11.45 -16.69 -4.22
N VAL A 33 -12.01 -17.07 -3.07
CA VAL A 33 -11.88 -18.44 -2.51
C VAL A 33 -12.40 -19.51 -3.47
N LYS A 34 -13.60 -19.32 -4.04
CA LYS A 34 -14.15 -20.24 -5.04
C LYS A 34 -13.29 -20.34 -6.29
N TYR A 35 -12.74 -19.22 -6.75
CA TYR A 35 -11.83 -19.20 -7.89
C TYR A 35 -10.57 -20.04 -7.61
N ILE A 36 -9.93 -19.85 -6.46
CA ILE A 36 -8.77 -20.65 -6.04
C ILE A 36 -9.13 -22.15 -6.02
N GLN A 37 -10.26 -22.53 -5.41
CA GLN A 37 -10.73 -23.91 -5.35
C GLN A 37 -11.01 -24.53 -6.73
N GLN A 38 -11.40 -23.71 -7.71
CA GLN A 38 -11.63 -24.15 -9.08
C GLN A 38 -10.31 -24.31 -9.83
N GLN A 39 -9.43 -23.29 -9.76
CA GLN A 39 -8.16 -23.29 -10.48
C GLN A 39 -7.18 -24.34 -9.94
N SER A 40 -7.20 -24.63 -8.65
CA SER A 40 -6.36 -25.67 -8.05
C SER A 40 -6.60 -27.10 -8.59
N LYS A 41 -7.71 -27.31 -9.29
CA LYS A 41 -8.01 -28.59 -9.96
C LYS A 41 -7.37 -28.68 -11.35
N SER A 42 -6.91 -27.58 -11.90
CA SER A 42 -6.16 -27.51 -13.14
C SER A 42 -4.65 -27.60 -12.87
N ARG A 43 -3.88 -28.04 -13.86
CA ARG A 43 -2.40 -27.94 -13.86
C ARG A 43 -1.89 -26.63 -14.44
N GLU A 44 -2.80 -25.82 -14.99
CA GLU A 44 -2.44 -24.53 -15.56
C GLU A 44 -2.22 -23.50 -14.45
N PRO A 45 -1.17 -22.68 -14.51
CA PRO A 45 -0.97 -21.59 -13.59
C PRO A 45 -2.08 -20.54 -13.74
N PHE A 46 -2.39 -19.84 -12.66
CA PHE A 46 -3.35 -18.73 -12.70
C PHE A 46 -2.79 -17.46 -12.07
N PHE A 47 -3.34 -16.35 -12.46
CA PHE A 47 -3.11 -15.05 -11.85
C PHE A 47 -4.42 -14.53 -11.27
N LEU A 48 -4.42 -14.17 -9.99
CA LEU A 48 -5.56 -13.58 -9.30
C LEU A 48 -5.19 -12.19 -8.75
N PHE A 49 -5.73 -11.14 -9.36
CA PHE A 49 -5.68 -9.80 -8.78
C PHE A 49 -6.93 -9.57 -7.92
N PHE A 50 -6.77 -9.67 -6.60
CA PHE A 50 -7.84 -9.51 -5.64
C PHE A 50 -7.86 -8.08 -5.10
N SER A 51 -8.58 -7.19 -5.80
CA SER A 51 -8.75 -5.78 -5.40
C SER A 51 -9.85 -5.66 -4.34
N THR A 52 -9.45 -5.34 -3.11
CA THR A 52 -10.37 -5.15 -1.99
C THR A 52 -10.97 -3.75 -1.98
N THR A 53 -12.22 -3.59 -1.52
CA THR A 53 -12.83 -2.27 -1.28
C THR A 53 -12.46 -1.71 0.09
N SER A 54 -12.11 -2.56 1.04
CA SER A 54 -11.62 -2.18 2.36
C SER A 54 -10.10 -1.92 2.33
N PRO A 55 -9.59 -1.02 3.14
CA PRO A 55 -10.28 -0.19 4.14
C PRO A 55 -10.72 1.19 3.62
N HIS A 56 -10.90 1.38 2.30
CA HIS A 56 -11.37 2.65 1.75
C HIS A 56 -12.78 3.01 2.23
N THR A 57 -13.10 4.30 2.27
CA THR A 57 -14.45 4.79 2.59
C THR A 57 -15.47 4.42 1.52
N PRO A 58 -16.74 4.22 1.94
CA PRO A 58 -17.27 4.33 3.30
C PRO A 58 -16.81 3.17 4.20
N ILE A 59 -16.51 3.49 5.48
CA ILE A 59 -16.07 2.50 6.46
C ILE A 59 -17.30 1.75 6.98
N VAL A 60 -17.47 0.52 6.56
CA VAL A 60 -18.67 -0.30 6.81
C VAL A 60 -18.29 -1.75 7.21
N PRO A 61 -17.58 -1.94 8.34
CA PRO A 61 -17.25 -3.26 8.80
C PRO A 61 -18.52 -4.07 9.11
N LEU A 62 -18.48 -5.37 8.83
CA LEU A 62 -19.53 -6.29 9.24
C LEU A 62 -19.74 -6.26 10.76
N ALA A 63 -20.94 -6.57 11.22
CA ALA A 63 -21.30 -6.56 12.64
C ALA A 63 -20.34 -7.41 13.50
N ALA A 64 -19.81 -8.52 12.97
CA ALA A 64 -18.86 -9.37 13.67
C ALA A 64 -17.52 -8.70 13.98
N PHE A 65 -17.15 -7.63 13.27
CA PHE A 65 -15.89 -6.89 13.46
C PHE A 65 -16.09 -5.59 14.25
N GLN A 66 -17.33 -5.12 14.40
CA GLN A 66 -17.61 -3.85 15.06
C GLN A 66 -17.20 -3.90 16.55
N GLY A 67 -16.38 -2.92 16.96
CA GLY A 67 -15.87 -2.81 18.32
C GLY A 67 -14.73 -3.77 18.68
N THR A 68 -14.14 -4.46 17.71
CA THR A 68 -13.02 -5.40 17.93
C THR A 68 -11.66 -4.68 18.00
N SER A 69 -11.57 -3.47 17.45
CA SER A 69 -10.33 -2.69 17.39
C SER A 69 -10.37 -1.45 18.28
N GLN A 70 -9.23 -1.15 18.91
CA GLN A 70 -9.04 0.10 19.66
C GLN A 70 -8.91 1.34 18.73
N ALA A 71 -8.68 1.14 17.44
CA ALA A 71 -8.65 2.20 16.45
C ALA A 71 -10.04 2.54 15.87
N GLY A 72 -11.11 2.10 16.54
CA GLY A 72 -12.50 2.36 16.17
C GLY A 72 -12.90 1.70 14.84
N PRO A 73 -13.95 2.20 14.17
CA PRO A 73 -14.52 1.58 12.97
C PRO A 73 -13.51 1.37 11.83
N TYR A 74 -12.51 2.23 11.70
CA TYR A 74 -11.44 2.04 10.72
C TYR A 74 -10.60 0.80 11.05
N GLY A 75 -10.19 0.65 12.31
CA GLY A 75 -9.47 -0.54 12.77
C GLY A 75 -10.29 -1.82 12.64
N ASP A 76 -11.60 -1.76 12.91
CA ASP A 76 -12.53 -2.87 12.69
C ASP A 76 -12.55 -3.30 11.22
N TYR A 77 -12.50 -2.31 10.30
CA TYR A 77 -12.51 -2.59 8.87
C TYR A 77 -11.16 -3.12 8.36
N ILE A 78 -10.06 -2.72 8.99
CA ILE A 78 -8.72 -3.33 8.78
C ILE A 78 -8.73 -4.79 9.25
N ALA A 79 -9.30 -5.09 10.43
CA ALA A 79 -9.42 -6.46 10.93
C ALA A 79 -10.23 -7.36 9.99
N GLN A 80 -11.29 -6.83 9.38
CA GLN A 80 -12.05 -7.52 8.35
C GLN A 80 -11.22 -7.74 7.06
N THR A 81 -10.35 -6.80 6.71
CA THR A 81 -9.45 -6.95 5.55
C THR A 81 -8.44 -8.06 5.80
N ASP A 82 -7.87 -8.11 7.00
CA ASP A 82 -6.93 -9.14 7.43
C ASP A 82 -7.59 -10.53 7.42
N GLU A 83 -8.81 -10.64 7.93
CA GLU A 83 -9.60 -11.89 7.86
C GLU A 83 -9.83 -12.35 6.41
N ALA A 84 -10.08 -11.42 5.48
CA ALA A 84 -10.22 -11.78 4.07
C ALA A 84 -8.92 -12.37 3.49
N VAL A 85 -7.76 -11.81 3.85
CA VAL A 85 -6.45 -12.38 3.51
C VAL A 85 -6.28 -13.78 4.14
N GLY A 86 -6.67 -13.93 5.41
CA GLY A 86 -6.67 -15.22 6.12
C GLY A 86 -7.48 -16.30 5.40
N GLN A 87 -8.64 -15.95 4.86
CA GLN A 87 -9.47 -16.86 4.07
C GLN A 87 -8.78 -17.28 2.76
N ILE A 88 -8.09 -16.37 2.07
CA ILE A 88 -7.29 -16.68 0.87
C ILE A 88 -6.16 -17.65 1.21
N VAL A 89 -5.39 -17.36 2.25
CA VAL A 89 -4.31 -18.25 2.74
C VAL A 89 -4.85 -19.64 3.08
N THR A 90 -5.98 -19.69 3.78
CA THR A 90 -6.63 -20.95 4.16
C THR A 90 -7.07 -21.74 2.93
N ALA A 91 -7.63 -21.07 1.91
CA ALA A 91 -8.05 -21.72 0.67
C ALA A 91 -6.85 -22.29 -0.11
N LEU A 92 -5.74 -21.55 -0.21
CA LEU A 92 -4.51 -22.01 -0.87
C LEU A 92 -3.93 -23.24 -0.15
N LYS A 93 -3.87 -23.20 1.18
CA LYS A 93 -3.38 -24.35 2.00
C LYS A 93 -4.27 -25.57 1.88
N ALA A 94 -5.59 -25.39 1.96
CA ALA A 94 -6.56 -26.48 1.81
C ALA A 94 -6.53 -27.11 0.40
N ALA A 95 -6.18 -26.30 -0.60
CA ALA A 95 -6.01 -26.78 -1.98
C ALA A 95 -4.62 -27.41 -2.25
N GLY A 96 -3.69 -27.35 -1.28
CA GLY A 96 -2.32 -27.89 -1.40
C GLY A 96 -1.42 -27.14 -2.36
N ILE A 97 -1.71 -25.85 -2.65
CA ILE A 97 -0.95 -25.04 -3.61
C ILE A 97 -0.29 -23.80 -2.98
N TYR A 98 -0.37 -23.67 -1.64
CA TYR A 98 0.19 -22.49 -0.95
C TYR A 98 1.71 -22.36 -1.12
N GLU A 99 2.43 -23.48 -1.05
CA GLU A 99 3.89 -23.52 -1.13
C GLU A 99 4.39 -23.05 -2.51
N ASP A 100 3.65 -23.36 -3.58
CA ASP A 100 3.97 -22.97 -4.98
C ASP A 100 3.19 -21.75 -5.44
N THR A 101 2.68 -20.93 -4.52
CA THR A 101 1.96 -19.68 -4.83
C THR A 101 2.74 -18.47 -4.36
N LEU A 102 3.08 -17.55 -5.28
CA LEU A 102 3.52 -16.20 -4.91
C LEU A 102 2.30 -15.41 -4.47
N LEU A 103 2.14 -15.26 -3.15
CA LEU A 103 1.10 -14.43 -2.54
C LEU A 103 1.68 -13.07 -2.15
N ILE A 104 1.09 -11.99 -2.64
CA ILE A 104 1.48 -10.62 -2.30
C ILE A 104 0.28 -9.89 -1.71
N VAL A 105 0.49 -9.20 -0.59
CA VAL A 105 -0.48 -8.30 0.03
C VAL A 105 0.13 -6.90 0.07
N SER A 106 -0.58 -5.92 -0.48
CA SER A 106 -0.14 -4.54 -0.54
C SER A 106 -1.32 -3.56 -0.51
N SER A 107 -1.03 -2.28 -0.61
CA SER A 107 -2.00 -1.20 -0.76
C SER A 107 -1.58 -0.28 -1.90
N ASP A 108 -2.53 0.42 -2.51
CA ASP A 108 -2.30 1.38 -3.59
C ASP A 108 -1.69 2.71 -3.13
N ASN A 109 -1.97 3.12 -1.90
CA ASN A 109 -1.48 4.36 -1.28
C ASN A 109 -1.56 4.33 0.24
N GLY A 110 -0.95 5.31 0.88
CA GLY A 110 -1.09 5.55 2.30
C GLY A 110 -2.49 5.97 2.72
N PRO A 111 -2.75 6.11 4.04
CA PRO A 111 -4.08 6.42 4.57
C PRO A 111 -4.60 7.78 4.11
N ALA A 112 -5.92 7.88 3.94
CA ALA A 112 -6.57 9.11 3.50
C ALA A 112 -6.40 10.26 4.51
N PRO A 113 -6.35 11.55 4.07
CA PRO A 113 -6.08 12.68 4.96
C PRO A 113 -7.04 12.85 6.14
N PHE A 114 -8.30 12.47 5.99
CA PHE A 114 -9.27 12.53 7.09
C PHE A 114 -9.01 11.49 8.19
N MET A 115 -8.21 10.46 7.93
CA MET A 115 -7.79 9.49 8.94
C MET A 115 -6.86 10.10 10.02
N ARG A 116 -6.37 11.34 9.83
CA ARG A 116 -5.69 12.09 10.90
C ARG A 116 -6.52 12.17 12.19
N GLU A 117 -7.84 12.21 12.06
CA GLU A 117 -8.76 12.26 13.22
C GLU A 117 -8.57 11.06 14.16
N LEU A 118 -8.12 9.91 13.65
CA LEU A 118 -7.84 8.73 14.47
C LEU A 118 -6.72 8.97 15.50
N ILE A 119 -5.77 9.85 15.18
CA ILE A 119 -4.68 10.21 16.09
C ILE A 119 -5.24 10.87 17.34
N GLN A 120 -6.22 11.77 17.17
CA GLN A 120 -6.84 12.51 18.28
C GLN A 120 -7.89 11.68 19.02
N THR A 121 -8.69 10.89 18.29
CA THR A 121 -9.83 10.16 18.87
C THR A 121 -9.46 8.79 19.42
N HIS A 122 -8.44 8.14 18.83
CA HIS A 122 -8.04 6.78 19.18
C HIS A 122 -6.54 6.64 19.48
N GLN A 123 -5.78 7.74 19.50
CA GLN A 123 -4.31 7.73 19.66
C GLN A 123 -3.61 6.79 18.66
N HIS A 124 -4.22 6.61 17.49
CA HIS A 124 -3.74 5.73 16.43
C HIS A 124 -3.29 6.53 15.21
N ASN A 125 -1.99 6.49 14.89
CA ASN A 125 -1.49 7.05 13.63
C ASN A 125 -1.50 5.95 12.55
N PRO A 126 -2.38 6.02 11.54
CA PRO A 126 -2.50 4.99 10.52
C PRO A 126 -1.26 4.89 9.62
N SER A 127 -0.41 5.93 9.56
CA SER A 127 0.89 5.91 8.88
C SER A 127 2.04 5.42 9.79
N GLY A 128 1.78 5.08 11.05
CA GLY A 128 2.81 4.69 12.00
C GLY A 128 3.86 5.78 12.21
N GLN A 129 5.11 5.49 11.93
CA GLN A 129 6.23 6.44 12.05
C GLN A 129 6.41 7.32 10.81
N LEU A 130 5.68 7.08 9.73
CA LEU A 130 5.83 7.80 8.47
C LEU A 130 5.00 9.09 8.51
N ARG A 131 5.62 10.21 8.18
CA ARG A 131 4.92 11.48 7.97
C ARG A 131 4.26 11.49 6.60
N GLY A 132 3.14 12.19 6.48
CA GLY A 132 2.36 12.29 5.24
C GLY A 132 1.23 11.27 5.17
N LEU A 133 0.39 11.45 4.16
CA LEU A 133 -0.84 10.68 3.94
C LEU A 133 -1.07 10.57 2.43
N LYS A 134 -2.05 9.79 2.01
CA LYS A 134 -2.50 9.70 0.61
C LYS A 134 -2.43 11.06 -0.09
N ARG A 135 -1.83 11.11 -1.27
CA ARG A 135 -1.57 12.25 -2.15
C ARG A 135 -0.27 13.00 -1.88
N ASP A 136 0.44 12.72 -0.79
CA ASP A 136 1.69 13.38 -0.43
C ASP A 136 2.91 12.72 -1.07
N LEU A 137 3.97 13.50 -1.28
CA LEU A 137 5.32 13.00 -1.59
C LEU A 137 6.08 12.48 -0.35
N LEU A 138 5.59 12.75 0.86
CA LEU A 138 6.16 12.21 2.09
C LEU A 138 5.91 10.70 2.18
N GLU A 139 6.79 9.98 2.86
CA GLU A 139 6.77 8.50 2.96
C GLU A 139 5.39 7.93 3.32
N GLY A 140 4.65 8.56 4.25
CA GLY A 140 3.31 8.13 4.64
C GLY A 140 2.25 8.19 3.53
N GLY A 141 2.53 8.90 2.42
CA GLY A 141 1.62 8.99 1.29
C GLY A 141 1.72 7.83 0.30
N HIS A 142 2.90 7.22 0.18
CA HIS A 142 3.20 6.24 -0.87
C HIS A 142 4.00 5.02 -0.40
N ARG A 143 4.63 5.04 0.78
CA ARG A 143 5.27 3.86 1.35
C ARG A 143 4.23 2.96 1.98
N VAL A 144 3.77 2.00 1.20
CA VAL A 144 2.71 1.06 1.56
C VAL A 144 3.28 -0.26 2.12
N PRO A 145 2.49 -1.05 2.86
CA PRO A 145 2.86 -2.41 3.20
C PRO A 145 3.14 -3.22 1.92
N PHE A 146 4.17 -4.05 1.95
CA PHE A 146 4.44 -5.05 0.93
C PHE A 146 4.82 -6.34 1.63
N ILE A 147 3.92 -7.32 1.62
CA ILE A 147 4.10 -8.61 2.28
C ILE A 147 4.04 -9.68 1.20
N ALA A 148 5.10 -10.47 1.09
CA ALA A 148 5.19 -11.53 0.10
C ALA A 148 5.48 -12.88 0.76
N SER A 149 4.89 -13.95 0.22
CA SER A 149 5.13 -15.33 0.60
C SER A 149 5.15 -16.20 -0.65
N TRP A 150 6.20 -17.00 -0.81
CA TRP A 150 6.33 -18.02 -1.85
C TRP A 150 7.38 -19.03 -1.39
N PRO A 151 7.01 -20.01 -0.53
CA PRO A 151 7.96 -20.89 0.11
C PRO A 151 8.84 -21.69 -0.87
N GLU A 152 8.26 -22.28 -1.92
CA GLU A 152 9.04 -23.01 -2.96
C GLU A 152 9.91 -22.06 -3.79
N GLY A 153 9.48 -20.82 -4.01
CA GLY A 153 10.28 -19.78 -4.67
C GLY A 153 11.33 -19.12 -3.76
N GLY A 154 11.46 -19.55 -2.50
CA GLY A 154 12.46 -19.06 -1.56
C GLY A 154 12.08 -17.81 -0.77
N ILE A 155 10.84 -17.30 -0.90
CA ILE A 155 10.31 -16.17 -0.11
C ILE A 155 9.55 -16.73 1.10
N LYS A 156 10.27 -16.92 2.22
CA LYS A 156 9.77 -17.55 3.44
C LYS A 156 10.51 -17.00 4.67
N ASP A 157 10.21 -17.56 5.84
CA ASP A 157 10.92 -17.35 7.11
C ASP A 157 10.69 -15.97 7.76
N GLY A 158 9.69 -15.19 7.31
CA GLY A 158 9.30 -13.92 7.92
C GLY A 158 10.40 -12.84 7.91
N ARG A 159 11.33 -12.91 6.95
CA ARG A 159 12.43 -11.94 6.85
C ARG A 159 11.95 -10.56 6.44
N ARG A 160 12.67 -9.55 6.87
CA ARG A 160 12.50 -8.19 6.42
C ARG A 160 13.43 -7.90 5.24
N VAL A 161 12.90 -7.22 4.23
CA VAL A 161 13.63 -6.74 3.05
C VAL A 161 13.58 -5.20 3.08
N ASP A 162 14.75 -4.56 3.12
CA ASP A 162 14.87 -3.11 3.16
C ASP A 162 15.17 -2.50 1.77
N ALA A 163 15.20 -3.33 0.72
CA ALA A 163 15.39 -2.89 -0.66
C ALA A 163 14.26 -1.94 -1.12
N THR A 164 14.62 -0.95 -1.94
CA THR A 164 13.62 -0.07 -2.58
C THR A 164 12.88 -0.85 -3.66
N LEU A 165 11.55 -0.91 -3.55
CA LEU A 165 10.64 -1.58 -4.47
C LEU A 165 9.57 -0.60 -4.94
N SER A 166 8.99 -0.86 -6.12
CA SER A 166 7.77 -0.21 -6.60
C SER A 166 6.74 -1.25 -6.99
N LEU A 167 5.45 -0.94 -6.82
CA LEU A 167 4.39 -1.84 -7.31
C LEU A 167 4.40 -1.99 -8.83
N THR A 168 4.98 -1.02 -9.55
CA THR A 168 5.20 -1.12 -11.00
C THR A 168 6.15 -2.26 -11.35
N ASP A 169 7.03 -2.67 -10.44
CA ASP A 169 8.02 -3.73 -10.65
C ASP A 169 7.38 -5.13 -10.72
N LEU A 170 6.15 -5.27 -10.25
CA LEU A 170 5.45 -6.55 -10.29
C LEU A 170 5.27 -7.07 -11.73
N PHE A 171 5.13 -6.19 -12.72
CA PHE A 171 4.93 -6.61 -14.09
C PHE A 171 6.17 -7.35 -14.64
N ALA A 172 7.37 -6.75 -14.56
CA ALA A 172 8.60 -7.39 -15.00
C ALA A 172 8.95 -8.61 -14.14
N THR A 173 8.70 -8.54 -12.83
CA THR A 173 8.94 -9.66 -11.91
C THR A 173 8.09 -10.87 -12.28
N LEU A 174 6.80 -10.69 -12.51
CA LEU A 174 5.91 -11.77 -12.91
C LEU A 174 6.29 -12.34 -14.30
N ALA A 175 6.64 -11.47 -15.25
CA ALA A 175 7.11 -11.90 -16.57
C ALA A 175 8.38 -12.76 -16.44
N GLY A 176 9.32 -12.36 -15.57
CA GLY A 176 10.54 -13.13 -15.27
C GLY A 176 10.24 -14.49 -14.65
N ILE A 177 9.33 -14.55 -13.69
CA ILE A 177 8.91 -15.80 -13.01
C ILE A 177 8.30 -16.79 -14.03
N VAL A 178 7.44 -16.32 -14.92
CA VAL A 178 6.81 -17.18 -15.94
C VAL A 178 7.65 -17.31 -17.22
N GLN A 179 8.87 -16.76 -17.24
CA GLN A 179 9.83 -16.82 -18.35
C GLN A 179 9.28 -16.28 -19.67
N VAL A 180 8.45 -15.25 -19.62
CA VAL A 180 7.92 -14.55 -20.80
C VAL A 180 8.75 -13.28 -21.03
N PRO A 181 9.47 -13.16 -22.16
CA PRO A 181 10.22 -11.95 -22.45
C PRO A 181 9.29 -10.77 -22.69
N LEU A 182 9.66 -9.60 -22.16
CA LEU A 182 8.93 -8.36 -22.44
C LEU A 182 9.38 -7.81 -23.79
N ALA A 183 8.42 -7.34 -24.59
CA ALA A 183 8.72 -6.65 -25.83
C ALA A 183 9.35 -5.28 -25.55
N ASP A 184 10.17 -4.78 -26.47
CA ASP A 184 10.75 -3.44 -26.40
C ASP A 184 9.67 -2.37 -26.22
N GLY A 185 9.90 -1.42 -25.33
CA GLY A 185 8.96 -0.36 -24.99
C GLY A 185 7.76 -0.82 -24.14
N THR A 186 7.83 -2.02 -23.55
CA THR A 186 6.81 -2.53 -22.63
C THR A 186 7.29 -2.41 -21.17
N ALA A 187 6.49 -1.73 -20.34
CA ALA A 187 6.76 -1.59 -18.91
C ALA A 187 8.16 -1.02 -18.59
N GLU A 188 8.56 0.06 -19.27
CA GLU A 188 9.90 0.66 -19.23
C GLU A 188 10.37 1.01 -17.81
N ASP A 189 9.44 1.36 -16.91
CA ASP A 189 9.73 1.67 -15.49
C ASP A 189 9.68 0.45 -14.57
N SER A 190 9.40 -0.75 -15.09
CA SER A 190 9.28 -1.98 -14.32
C SER A 190 10.60 -2.74 -14.30
N LEU A 191 11.06 -3.12 -13.13
CA LEU A 191 12.26 -3.93 -12.94
C LEU A 191 11.87 -5.29 -12.33
N ASP A 192 12.57 -6.37 -12.72
CA ASP A 192 12.43 -7.63 -12.00
C ASP A 192 13.07 -7.52 -10.61
N ILE A 193 12.23 -7.47 -9.57
CA ILE A 193 12.65 -7.34 -8.17
C ILE A 193 12.70 -8.67 -7.42
N LEU A 194 12.53 -9.81 -8.09
CA LEU A 194 12.67 -11.11 -7.44
C LEU A 194 14.03 -11.27 -6.74
N PRO A 195 15.17 -10.86 -7.35
CA PRO A 195 16.46 -10.89 -6.65
C PRO A 195 16.46 -10.07 -5.36
N SER A 196 15.83 -8.88 -5.34
CA SER A 196 15.73 -8.06 -4.13
C SER A 196 14.93 -8.75 -3.03
N LEU A 197 13.84 -9.42 -3.38
CA LEU A 197 13.04 -10.20 -2.44
C LEU A 197 13.80 -11.41 -1.88
N LEU A 198 14.74 -11.97 -2.63
CA LEU A 198 15.51 -13.13 -2.22
C LEU A 198 16.79 -12.79 -1.44
N THR A 199 17.48 -11.68 -1.75
CA THR A 199 18.80 -11.36 -1.21
C THR A 199 18.84 -10.11 -0.32
N ASN A 200 17.82 -9.27 -0.35
CA ASN A 200 17.79 -7.91 0.23
C ASN A 200 18.67 -6.88 -0.50
N GLU A 201 19.28 -7.22 -1.62
CA GLU A 201 20.01 -6.27 -2.45
C GLU A 201 19.03 -5.49 -3.34
N SER A 202 19.11 -4.16 -3.28
CA SER A 202 18.21 -3.33 -4.10
C SER A 202 18.60 -3.36 -5.58
N VAL A 203 17.78 -4.00 -6.41
CA VAL A 203 17.87 -3.90 -7.87
C VAL A 203 17.52 -2.47 -8.31
N ARG A 204 16.46 -1.89 -7.74
CA ARG A 204 16.06 -0.52 -8.00
C ARG A 204 16.94 0.46 -7.24
N LYS A 205 17.70 1.26 -7.98
CA LYS A 205 18.60 2.29 -7.41
C LYS A 205 17.89 3.64 -7.25
N GLU A 206 16.95 3.93 -8.12
CA GLU A 206 16.22 5.18 -8.19
C GLU A 206 14.73 4.94 -8.38
N LEU A 207 13.91 5.83 -7.81
CA LEU A 207 12.46 5.81 -7.98
C LEU A 207 11.96 7.24 -8.10
N VAL A 208 11.40 7.56 -9.26
CA VAL A 208 10.61 8.79 -9.46
C VAL A 208 9.16 8.47 -9.16
N TYR A 209 8.53 9.32 -8.36
CA TYR A 209 7.12 9.19 -8.02
C TYR A 209 6.45 10.57 -7.98
N HIS A 210 5.14 10.61 -7.94
CA HIS A 210 4.41 11.88 -7.97
C HIS A 210 3.29 11.96 -6.93
N ALA A 211 3.04 13.17 -6.45
CA ALA A 211 1.84 13.48 -5.68
C ALA A 211 0.61 13.54 -6.58
N SER A 212 -0.58 13.57 -5.99
CA SER A 212 -1.84 13.66 -6.74
C SER A 212 -1.97 14.91 -7.63
N ASN A 213 -1.18 15.95 -7.37
CA ASN A 213 -1.12 17.18 -8.16
C ASN A 213 0.00 17.18 -9.21
N GLY A 214 0.63 16.03 -9.47
CA GLY A 214 1.70 15.87 -10.45
C GLY A 214 3.07 16.38 -10.03
N ARG A 215 3.25 16.86 -8.78
CA ARG A 215 4.59 17.22 -8.27
C ARG A 215 5.42 15.95 -8.08
N LEU A 216 6.68 16.03 -8.46
CA LEU A 216 7.59 14.89 -8.48
C LEU A 216 8.39 14.79 -7.18
N GLY A 217 8.66 13.58 -6.76
CA GLY A 217 9.65 13.16 -5.81
C GLY A 217 10.65 12.20 -6.46
N LEU A 218 11.87 12.20 -5.98
CA LEU A 218 12.94 11.28 -6.38
C LEU A 218 13.51 10.62 -5.12
N ARG A 219 13.55 9.31 -5.12
CA ARG A 219 14.33 8.53 -4.16
C ARG A 219 15.57 7.95 -4.86
N GLN A 220 16.74 8.14 -4.23
CA GLN A 220 17.99 7.51 -4.65
C GLN A 220 18.69 6.95 -3.40
N GLY A 221 18.68 5.65 -3.26
CA GLY A 221 19.13 4.98 -2.02
C GLY A 221 18.36 5.51 -0.81
N ASP A 222 19.08 6.06 0.18
CA ASP A 222 18.49 6.62 1.39
C ASP A 222 18.04 8.08 1.24
N TRP A 223 18.31 8.73 0.12
CA TRP A 223 17.94 10.11 -0.11
C TRP A 223 16.59 10.24 -0.79
N ALA A 224 15.77 11.16 -0.29
CA ALA A 224 14.49 11.54 -0.90
C ALA A 224 14.46 13.04 -1.14
N TYR A 225 14.34 13.43 -2.41
CA TYR A 225 14.14 14.82 -2.83
C TYR A 225 12.67 15.03 -3.24
N LEU A 226 12.04 16.06 -2.67
CA LEU A 226 10.63 16.37 -2.94
C LEU A 226 10.51 17.79 -3.50
N ARG A 227 9.86 17.95 -4.65
CA ARG A 227 9.57 19.26 -5.20
C ARG A 227 8.52 19.98 -4.37
N LYS A 228 8.68 21.31 -4.25
CA LYS A 228 7.72 22.18 -3.56
C LYS A 228 6.28 21.93 -4.02
N GLY A 229 5.34 21.92 -3.07
CA GLY A 229 3.90 21.76 -3.33
C GLY A 229 3.41 20.33 -3.52
N GLY A 230 4.27 19.35 -3.30
CA GLY A 230 3.91 17.92 -3.36
C GLY A 230 3.35 17.35 -2.06
N ILE A 231 2.96 18.20 -1.11
CA ILE A 231 2.44 17.79 0.19
C ILE A 231 1.08 18.46 0.41
N THR A 232 0.12 17.69 0.89
CA THR A 232 -1.20 18.19 1.26
C THR A 232 -1.09 19.12 2.48
N PRO A 233 -1.77 20.27 2.51
CA PRO A 233 -1.74 21.16 3.66
C PRO A 233 -2.07 20.44 4.97
N GLU A 234 -1.20 20.60 5.95
CA GLU A 234 -1.33 19.99 7.26
C GLU A 234 -1.99 20.96 8.25
N PRO A 235 -2.98 20.53 9.07
CA PRO A 235 -3.50 21.32 10.18
C PRO A 235 -2.39 21.66 11.18
N LYS A 236 -2.52 22.78 11.88
CA LYS A 236 -1.51 23.27 12.84
C LYS A 236 -1.12 22.19 13.87
N TRP A 237 -2.10 21.55 14.49
CA TRP A 237 -1.87 20.48 15.48
C TRP A 237 -1.07 19.29 14.91
N PHE A 238 -1.27 18.96 13.64
CA PHE A 238 -0.57 17.85 12.99
C PHE A 238 0.89 18.22 12.69
N LYS A 239 1.14 19.45 12.24
CA LYS A 239 2.50 20.00 12.10
C LYS A 239 3.25 19.98 13.43
N GLU A 240 2.60 20.44 14.52
CA GLU A 240 3.16 20.46 15.87
C GLU A 240 3.47 19.06 16.40
N MET A 241 2.66 18.06 16.07
CA MET A 241 2.91 16.67 16.45
C MET A 241 4.24 16.15 15.88
N TRP A 242 4.53 16.44 14.62
CA TRP A 242 5.76 15.98 13.97
C TRP A 242 7.01 16.74 14.43
N LYS A 243 6.87 17.99 14.89
CA LYS A 243 7.99 18.86 15.31
C LYS A 243 9.13 18.91 14.28
N GLY A 244 8.78 18.93 13.01
CA GLY A 244 9.73 18.97 11.89
C GLY A 244 9.86 20.35 11.27
N ASP A 245 10.83 20.49 10.37
CA ASP A 245 11.04 21.69 9.58
C ASP A 245 9.82 22.02 8.71
N SER A 246 9.77 23.28 8.26
CA SER A 246 8.72 23.75 7.36
C SER A 246 8.75 22.99 6.03
N ILE A 247 7.56 22.58 5.56
CA ILE A 247 7.35 21.98 4.24
C ILE A 247 7.16 23.02 3.14
N ASP A 248 7.22 24.32 3.47
CA ASP A 248 7.03 25.44 2.55
C ASP A 248 8.35 25.90 1.88
N ALA A 249 9.45 25.18 2.09
CA ALA A 249 10.74 25.45 1.46
C ALA A 249 10.70 25.28 -0.07
N PRO A 250 11.65 25.86 -0.82
CA PRO A 250 11.75 25.69 -2.29
C PRO A 250 11.86 24.24 -2.74
N GLY A 251 12.48 23.40 -1.93
CA GLY A 251 12.57 21.94 -2.05
C GLY A 251 12.78 21.31 -0.70
N LEU A 252 12.58 20.01 -0.61
CA LEU A 252 12.81 19.24 0.59
C LEU A 252 13.75 18.08 0.26
N LEU A 253 14.76 17.89 1.11
CA LEU A 253 15.71 16.79 1.00
C LEU A 253 15.81 16.08 2.34
N PHE A 254 15.66 14.77 2.35
CA PHE A 254 15.71 13.95 3.55
C PHE A 254 16.66 12.77 3.38
N HIS A 255 17.28 12.35 4.48
CA HIS A 255 18.05 11.12 4.56
C HIS A 255 17.26 10.09 5.37
N LEU A 256 16.57 9.18 4.69
CA LEU A 256 15.51 8.36 5.26
C LEU A 256 15.99 7.33 6.28
N SER A 257 17.22 6.82 6.18
CA SER A 257 17.75 5.89 7.19
C SER A 257 18.05 6.59 8.53
N ALA A 258 18.30 7.90 8.52
CA ALA A 258 18.52 8.70 9.74
C ALA A 258 17.24 9.45 10.18
N ASP A 259 16.33 9.75 9.26
CA ASP A 259 15.12 10.54 9.48
C ASP A 259 13.93 10.01 8.67
N LEU A 260 13.46 8.83 9.06
CA LEU A 260 12.33 8.17 8.40
C LEU A 260 11.04 9.00 8.47
N ALA A 261 10.90 9.81 9.52
CA ALA A 261 9.76 10.70 9.74
C ALA A 261 9.85 12.02 8.95
N GLN A 262 10.94 12.22 8.20
CA GLN A 262 11.15 13.41 7.34
C GLN A 262 10.92 14.74 8.08
N LYS A 263 11.58 14.87 9.24
CA LYS A 263 11.50 16.05 10.12
C LYS A 263 12.53 17.11 9.79
N ASN A 264 13.73 16.70 9.35
CA ASN A 264 14.88 17.56 9.18
C ASN A 264 15.13 17.79 7.70
N ASN A 265 14.76 18.96 7.19
CA ASN A 265 15.03 19.33 5.80
C ASN A 265 16.51 19.65 5.60
N LEU A 266 17.16 18.88 4.77
CA LEU A 266 18.59 19.00 4.45
C LEU A 266 18.85 19.75 3.13
N TYR A 267 17.83 20.35 2.51
CA TYR A 267 17.89 20.99 1.18
C TYR A 267 19.03 22.01 1.08
N ASP A 268 19.12 22.94 2.03
CA ASP A 268 20.16 23.99 2.03
C ASP A 268 21.52 23.50 2.52
N LYS A 269 21.57 22.31 3.15
CA LYS A 269 22.81 21.73 3.69
C LYS A 269 23.55 20.85 2.69
N HIS A 270 22.85 20.37 1.68
CA HIS A 270 23.38 19.45 0.66
C HIS A 270 23.00 19.89 -0.75
N PRO A 271 23.45 21.09 -1.20
CA PRO A 271 23.14 21.60 -2.53
C PRO A 271 23.68 20.71 -3.66
N GLU A 272 24.71 19.91 -3.40
CA GLU A 272 25.28 18.95 -4.35
C GLU A 272 24.34 17.76 -4.66
N ARG A 273 23.24 17.63 -3.93
CA ARG A 273 22.27 16.54 -4.08
C ARG A 273 20.91 16.99 -4.61
N VAL A 274 20.75 18.26 -4.92
CA VAL A 274 19.50 18.88 -5.38
C VAL A 274 19.49 19.17 -6.93
#